data_3f1865394a5a07027082a78e719602f2
#
_entry.id   3f1865394a5a07027082a78e719602f2
#
_cell.length_a   1.000
_cell.length_b   1.000
_cell.length_c   1.000
_cell.angle_alpha   90.00
_cell.angle_beta   90.00
_cell.angle_gamma   90.00
#
_symmetry.space_group_name_H-M   'P 1'
#
loop_
_entity.id
_entity.type
_entity.pdbx_description
1 polymer ?
#
loop_
_entity_poly.entity_id
_entity_poly.type
_entity_poly.pdbx_seq_one_letter_code
_entity_poly.pdbx_strand_id
1 'polypeptide(L)'
;MKRYGKKYNEVKKNMPDSKQGLSEALTICKDNSTANFDESIDVAFSLGLDTKNAEENIRTTVSLPNGNGKTIKIAVFAGGEALTEAENAGADIVGGKELATKVSSEEKLDVDLVISTPEMMAEVGQLGKILGPKGLMPNPKTGTVTPNVGKAVEDFKKGKVEIKNDKLGNVHLSIGKVSFTAEDLKTNLDEVIAVITRAKPASSKGEYIKSVHLSTTMGPSVSVDINS
;
A
#
# COMPACT_ATOMS: atom_id res chain seq x y z
N MET A 1 15.21 -24.61 -11.03
CA MET A 1 15.23 -24.13 -9.64
C MET A 1 15.87 -22.74 -9.59
N LYS A 2 15.19 -21.73 -9.06
CA LYS A 2 15.83 -20.43 -8.79
C LYS A 2 16.92 -20.62 -7.72
N ARG A 3 18.16 -20.25 -8.03
CA ARG A 3 19.26 -20.26 -7.05
C ARG A 3 19.19 -18.95 -6.25
N TYR A 4 18.83 -19.05 -4.99
CA TYR A 4 18.91 -17.92 -4.04
C TYR A 4 20.37 -17.69 -3.62
N GLY A 5 20.69 -16.46 -3.20
CA GLY A 5 22.02 -16.11 -2.69
C GLY A 5 22.38 -16.86 -1.41
N LYS A 6 23.67 -16.92 -1.07
CA LYS A 6 24.16 -17.62 0.13
C LYS A 6 23.50 -17.12 1.41
N LYS A 7 23.46 -15.80 1.63
CA LYS A 7 22.82 -15.17 2.79
C LYS A 7 21.34 -15.57 2.96
N TYR A 8 20.56 -15.53 1.86
CA TYR A 8 19.17 -15.94 1.90
C TYR A 8 19.00 -17.43 2.30
N ASN A 9 19.86 -18.30 1.77
CA ASN A 9 19.80 -19.74 2.09
C ASN A 9 20.17 -20.02 3.54
N GLU A 10 21.10 -19.26 4.12
CA GLU A 10 21.48 -19.35 5.53
C GLU A 10 20.32 -18.94 6.44
N VAL A 11 19.72 -17.78 6.16
CA VAL A 11 18.55 -17.28 6.90
C VAL A 11 17.39 -18.27 6.78
N LYS A 12 17.11 -18.78 5.58
CA LYS A 12 16.00 -19.70 5.35
C LYS A 12 16.13 -21.02 6.13
N LYS A 13 17.35 -21.49 6.39
CA LYS A 13 17.56 -22.68 7.21
C LYS A 13 17.20 -22.50 8.68
N ASN A 14 17.28 -21.26 9.16
CA ASN A 14 16.98 -20.89 10.55
C ASN A 14 15.53 -20.48 10.74
N MET A 15 14.74 -20.39 9.64
CA MET A 15 13.33 -20.03 9.71
C MET A 15 12.47 -21.22 10.17
N PRO A 16 11.48 -20.99 11.06
CA PRO A 16 10.53 -22.01 11.44
C PRO A 16 9.60 -22.35 10.27
N ASP A 17 9.35 -23.65 10.09
CA ASP A 17 8.38 -24.15 9.10
C ASP A 17 6.93 -24.04 9.60
N SER A 18 6.72 -23.89 10.92
CA SER A 18 5.40 -23.75 11.54
C SER A 18 4.89 -22.30 11.46
N LYS A 19 3.57 -22.13 11.52
CA LYS A 19 2.97 -20.81 11.69
C LYS A 19 3.39 -20.25 13.04
N GLN A 20 3.73 -18.96 13.07
CA GLN A 20 4.20 -18.24 14.25
C GLN A 20 3.16 -17.21 14.69
N GLY A 21 3.13 -16.88 15.96
CA GLY A 21 2.33 -15.76 16.48
C GLY A 21 2.78 -14.41 15.87
N LEU A 22 1.87 -13.44 15.79
CA LEU A 22 2.12 -12.12 15.19
C LEU A 22 3.42 -11.47 15.70
N SER A 23 3.59 -11.41 17.02
CA SER A 23 4.76 -10.76 17.64
C SER A 23 6.06 -11.53 17.37
N GLU A 24 6.01 -12.86 17.40
CA GLU A 24 7.16 -13.72 17.11
C GLU A 24 7.61 -13.61 15.66
N ALA A 25 6.64 -13.65 14.74
CA ALA A 25 6.91 -13.50 13.31
C ALA A 25 7.57 -12.17 12.97
N LEU A 26 7.12 -11.05 13.58
CA LEU A 26 7.73 -9.73 13.42
C LEU A 26 9.16 -9.71 13.96
N THR A 27 9.42 -10.31 15.12
CA THR A 27 10.77 -10.40 15.72
C THR A 27 11.68 -11.22 14.81
N ILE A 28 11.23 -12.38 14.33
CA ILE A 28 11.98 -13.22 13.40
C ILE A 28 12.33 -12.47 12.11
N CYS A 29 11.38 -11.71 11.55
CA CYS A 29 11.64 -10.90 10.35
C CYS A 29 12.71 -9.83 10.62
N LYS A 30 12.66 -9.14 11.76
CA LYS A 30 13.64 -8.09 12.13
C LYS A 30 15.03 -8.66 12.33
N ASP A 31 15.15 -9.74 13.08
CA ASP A 31 16.44 -10.36 13.44
C ASP A 31 17.15 -10.97 12.22
N ASN A 32 16.38 -11.38 11.23
CA ASN A 32 16.88 -12.00 10.01
C ASN A 32 17.02 -11.04 8.83
N SER A 33 16.93 -9.72 9.04
CA SER A 33 17.24 -8.75 8.01
C SER A 33 18.74 -8.73 7.71
N THR A 34 19.12 -8.89 6.44
CA THR A 34 20.53 -9.05 6.04
C THR A 34 21.06 -7.98 5.12
N ALA A 35 20.21 -7.04 4.70
CA ALA A 35 20.60 -5.95 3.82
C ALA A 35 21.32 -4.81 4.56
N ASN A 36 22.12 -4.04 3.82
CA ASN A 36 22.82 -2.89 4.36
C ASN A 36 21.97 -1.59 4.35
N PHE A 37 20.70 -1.70 3.95
CA PHE A 37 19.75 -0.60 3.95
C PHE A 37 18.58 -0.95 4.87
N ASP A 38 17.79 0.05 5.26
CA ASP A 38 16.61 -0.14 6.09
C ASP A 38 15.50 -0.82 5.27
N GLU A 39 15.40 -2.15 5.43
CA GLU A 39 14.43 -2.97 4.70
C GLU A 39 12.99 -2.60 5.10
N SER A 40 12.06 -2.77 4.16
CA SER A 40 10.63 -2.71 4.46
C SER A 40 10.15 -4.08 4.94
N ILE A 41 9.18 -4.07 5.85
CA ILE A 41 8.44 -5.28 6.23
C ILE A 41 7.13 -5.26 5.48
N ASP A 42 6.96 -6.25 4.62
CA ASP A 42 5.80 -6.42 3.77
C ASP A 42 4.94 -7.57 4.28
N VAL A 43 3.63 -7.38 4.22
CA VAL A 43 2.64 -8.42 4.53
C VAL A 43 1.90 -8.83 3.26
N ALA A 44 1.73 -10.13 3.11
CA ALA A 44 0.95 -10.73 2.04
C ALA A 44 -0.20 -11.54 2.63
N PHE A 45 -1.42 -11.17 2.28
CA PHE A 45 -2.64 -11.90 2.62
C PHE A 45 -3.11 -12.70 1.42
N SER A 46 -3.38 -13.98 1.60
CA SER A 46 -4.11 -14.77 0.60
C SER A 46 -5.58 -14.84 1.01
N LEU A 47 -6.44 -14.24 0.20
CA LEU A 47 -7.87 -14.14 0.49
C LEU A 47 -8.67 -15.16 -0.34
N GLY A 48 -9.78 -15.64 0.23
CA GLY A 48 -10.73 -16.53 -0.43
C GLY A 48 -11.73 -15.75 -1.28
N LEU A 49 -11.25 -15.02 -2.30
CA LEU A 49 -12.07 -14.19 -3.20
C LEU A 49 -12.18 -14.81 -4.59
N ASP A 50 -13.35 -14.71 -5.22
CA ASP A 50 -13.49 -14.95 -6.65
C ASP A 50 -13.29 -13.65 -7.43
N THR A 51 -12.05 -13.42 -7.85
CA THR A 51 -11.64 -12.19 -8.55
C THR A 51 -12.28 -12.00 -9.93
N LYS A 52 -12.97 -13.01 -10.45
CA LYS A 52 -13.76 -12.90 -11.67
C LYS A 52 -15.00 -12.03 -11.45
N ASN A 53 -15.53 -12.02 -10.23
CA ASN A 53 -16.64 -11.18 -9.81
C ASN A 53 -16.14 -9.81 -9.41
N ALA A 54 -16.54 -8.78 -10.14
CA ALA A 54 -16.14 -7.39 -9.85
C ALA A 54 -16.55 -6.91 -8.44
N GLU A 55 -17.63 -7.49 -7.88
CA GLU A 55 -18.16 -7.19 -6.55
C GLU A 55 -17.26 -7.73 -5.42
N GLU A 56 -16.48 -8.78 -5.69
CA GLU A 56 -15.56 -9.36 -4.71
C GLU A 56 -14.18 -8.70 -4.73
N ASN A 57 -13.93 -7.80 -5.67
CA ASN A 57 -12.68 -7.07 -5.72
C ASN A 57 -12.62 -6.01 -4.60
N ILE A 58 -11.63 -6.16 -3.72
CA ILE A 58 -11.39 -5.25 -2.62
C ILE A 58 -10.51 -4.11 -3.10
N ARG A 59 -11.00 -2.89 -2.87
CA ARG A 59 -10.21 -1.67 -3.04
C ARG A 59 -10.61 -0.69 -1.94
N THR A 60 -9.76 -0.55 -0.96
CA THR A 60 -9.97 0.29 0.23
C THR A 60 -8.67 0.95 0.65
N THR A 61 -8.71 1.75 1.69
CA THR A 61 -7.51 2.37 2.27
C THR A 61 -7.41 2.04 3.75
N VAL A 62 -6.20 1.92 4.24
CA VAL A 62 -5.87 1.82 5.66
C VAL A 62 -5.01 3.01 6.05
N SER A 63 -5.25 3.55 7.22
CA SER A 63 -4.37 4.56 7.83
C SER A 63 -3.51 3.86 8.87
N LEU A 64 -2.21 3.78 8.60
CA LEU A 64 -1.26 3.17 9.54
C LEU A 64 -0.95 4.16 10.66
N PRO A 65 -1.22 3.85 11.93
CA PRO A 65 -1.02 4.79 13.04
C PRO A 65 0.42 5.30 13.14
N ASN A 66 1.38 4.43 12.90
CA ASN A 66 2.81 4.75 12.97
C ASN A 66 3.44 5.05 11.59
N GLY A 67 2.59 5.19 10.55
CA GLY A 67 3.05 5.38 9.17
C GLY A 67 3.73 4.13 8.58
N ASN A 68 4.22 4.24 7.35
CA ASN A 68 4.94 3.17 6.65
C ASN A 68 6.45 3.44 6.50
N GLY A 69 6.94 4.57 7.00
CA GLY A 69 8.36 4.98 6.90
C GLY A 69 8.83 5.33 5.49
N LYS A 70 7.92 5.48 4.52
CA LYS A 70 8.25 5.92 3.16
C LYS A 70 7.90 7.39 2.99
N THR A 71 8.80 8.16 2.41
CA THR A 71 8.49 9.52 1.93
C THR A 71 7.78 9.39 0.60
N ILE A 72 6.51 9.78 0.55
CA ILE A 72 5.64 9.66 -0.63
C ILE A 72 5.63 10.99 -1.36
N LYS A 73 5.93 10.98 -2.67
CA LYS A 73 5.76 12.14 -3.54
C LYS A 73 4.32 12.20 -4.05
N ILE A 74 3.63 13.30 -3.78
CA ILE A 74 2.21 13.47 -4.11
C ILE A 74 2.07 14.53 -5.18
N ALA A 75 1.41 14.17 -6.30
CA ALA A 75 0.93 15.13 -7.28
C ALA A 75 -0.56 15.42 -7.06
N VAL A 76 -0.92 16.68 -7.16
CA VAL A 76 -2.29 17.15 -7.00
C VAL A 76 -2.78 17.86 -8.25
N PHE A 77 -3.89 17.38 -8.78
CA PHE A 77 -4.63 18.04 -9.87
C PHE A 77 -5.84 18.76 -9.28
N ALA A 78 -5.74 20.07 -9.16
CA ALA A 78 -6.79 20.90 -8.59
C ALA A 78 -6.94 22.21 -9.36
N GLY A 79 -8.00 22.96 -9.07
CA GLY A 79 -8.24 24.30 -9.61
C GLY A 79 -8.57 25.31 -8.51
N GLY A 80 -8.32 26.60 -8.76
CA GLY A 80 -8.71 27.68 -7.85
C GLY A 80 -8.07 27.57 -6.46
N GLU A 81 -8.89 27.71 -5.42
CA GLU A 81 -8.44 27.71 -4.01
C GLU A 81 -7.83 26.38 -3.57
N ALA A 82 -8.27 25.25 -4.14
CA ALA A 82 -7.75 23.93 -3.81
C ALA A 82 -6.26 23.76 -4.19
N LEU A 83 -5.71 24.57 -5.10
CA LEU A 83 -4.28 24.61 -5.40
C LEU A 83 -3.48 25.10 -4.18
N THR A 84 -3.89 26.22 -3.60
CA THR A 84 -3.22 26.81 -2.44
C THR A 84 -3.34 25.92 -1.20
N GLU A 85 -4.47 25.22 -1.03
CA GLU A 85 -4.65 24.26 0.03
C GLU A 85 -3.67 23.07 -0.13
N ALA A 86 -3.50 22.56 -1.36
CA ALA A 86 -2.58 21.47 -1.65
C ALA A 86 -1.11 21.87 -1.40
N GLU A 87 -0.72 23.07 -1.80
CA GLU A 87 0.63 23.61 -1.54
C GLU A 87 0.89 23.76 -0.04
N ASN A 88 -0.07 24.34 0.71
CA ASN A 88 0.03 24.49 2.15
C ASN A 88 0.11 23.14 2.90
N ALA A 89 -0.59 22.11 2.40
CA ALA A 89 -0.51 20.74 2.92
C ALA A 89 0.80 20.04 2.53
N GLY A 90 1.63 20.67 1.70
CA GLY A 90 2.96 20.21 1.31
C GLY A 90 2.96 19.20 0.16
N ALA A 91 2.00 19.24 -0.76
CA ALA A 91 2.09 18.44 -1.98
C ALA A 91 3.34 18.80 -2.78
N ASP A 92 3.98 17.80 -3.41
CA ASP A 92 5.26 17.97 -4.08
C ASP A 92 5.08 18.60 -5.48
N ILE A 93 4.01 18.24 -6.16
CA ILE A 93 3.64 18.76 -7.48
C ILE A 93 2.19 19.17 -7.43
N VAL A 94 1.90 20.45 -7.70
CA VAL A 94 0.54 20.98 -7.72
C VAL A 94 0.28 21.65 -9.06
N GLY A 95 -0.88 21.39 -9.66
CA GLY A 95 -1.24 22.07 -10.90
C GLY A 95 -2.64 21.72 -11.39
N GLY A 96 -3.11 22.54 -12.31
CA GLY A 96 -4.40 22.36 -12.99
C GLY A 96 -4.23 21.71 -14.38
N LYS A 97 -4.96 22.27 -15.36
CA LYS A 97 -4.93 21.81 -16.76
C LYS A 97 -3.53 21.88 -17.39
N GLU A 98 -2.73 22.85 -16.99
CA GLU A 98 -1.35 23.01 -17.50
C GLU A 98 -0.48 21.83 -17.11
N LEU A 99 -0.61 21.35 -15.86
CA LEU A 99 0.11 20.16 -15.41
C LEU A 99 -0.36 18.91 -16.17
N ALA A 100 -1.67 18.78 -16.40
CA ALA A 100 -2.21 17.66 -17.19
C ALA A 100 -1.64 17.67 -18.62
N THR A 101 -1.53 18.83 -19.26
CA THR A 101 -0.95 18.97 -20.60
C THR A 101 0.55 18.61 -20.60
N LYS A 102 1.31 19.07 -19.61
CA LYS A 102 2.73 18.73 -19.44
C LYS A 102 2.94 17.22 -19.29
N VAL A 103 2.18 16.60 -18.39
CA VAL A 103 2.26 15.14 -18.18
C VAL A 103 1.89 14.37 -19.44
N SER A 104 0.91 14.86 -20.22
CA SER A 104 0.52 14.26 -21.49
C SER A 104 1.63 14.35 -22.54
N SER A 105 2.39 15.45 -22.58
CA SER A 105 3.47 15.66 -23.56
C SER A 105 4.76 14.95 -23.17
N GLU A 106 5.10 14.93 -21.89
CA GLU A 106 6.36 14.35 -21.40
C GLU A 106 6.26 12.85 -21.13
N GLU A 107 5.04 12.28 -21.05
CA GLU A 107 4.74 10.89 -20.71
C GLU A 107 5.39 10.41 -19.38
N LYS A 108 5.91 11.34 -18.58
CA LYS A 108 6.62 11.06 -17.33
C LYS A 108 6.01 11.86 -16.17
N LEU A 109 5.65 11.15 -15.13
CA LEU A 109 5.31 11.69 -13.82
C LEU A 109 6.03 10.83 -12.78
N ASP A 110 7.00 11.44 -12.07
CA ASP A 110 7.78 10.77 -11.02
C ASP A 110 7.17 11.07 -9.65
N VAL A 111 6.04 10.43 -9.40
CA VAL A 111 5.29 10.52 -8.13
C VAL A 111 4.76 9.15 -7.72
N ASP A 112 4.49 9.01 -6.45
CA ASP A 112 3.97 7.76 -5.87
C ASP A 112 2.44 7.77 -5.74
N LEU A 113 1.83 8.96 -5.68
CA LEU A 113 0.39 9.12 -5.54
C LEU A 113 -0.11 10.33 -6.33
N VAL A 114 -1.31 10.20 -6.90
CA VAL A 114 -2.02 11.28 -7.57
C VAL A 114 -3.36 11.52 -6.89
N ILE A 115 -3.60 12.77 -6.50
CA ILE A 115 -4.88 13.23 -5.93
C ILE A 115 -5.51 14.20 -6.93
N SER A 116 -6.81 14.17 -7.06
CA SER A 116 -7.54 15.05 -7.97
C SER A 116 -8.82 15.58 -7.32
N THR A 117 -9.20 16.79 -7.67
CA THR A 117 -10.57 17.25 -7.42
C THR A 117 -11.53 16.59 -8.41
N PRO A 118 -12.84 16.44 -8.05
CA PRO A 118 -13.83 15.87 -8.96
C PRO A 118 -13.93 16.63 -10.29
N GLU A 119 -13.74 17.94 -10.27
CA GLU A 119 -13.78 18.83 -11.44
C GLU A 119 -12.67 18.54 -12.44
N MET A 120 -11.46 18.22 -11.93
CA MET A 120 -10.29 17.93 -12.77
C MET A 120 -10.26 16.51 -13.29
N MET A 121 -11.17 15.64 -12.84
CA MET A 121 -11.20 14.23 -13.28
C MET A 121 -11.41 14.06 -14.79
N ALA A 122 -12.07 15.02 -15.45
CA ALA A 122 -12.23 14.99 -16.90
C ALA A 122 -10.88 15.10 -17.63
N GLU A 123 -10.00 15.98 -17.15
CA GLU A 123 -8.65 16.19 -17.69
C GLU A 123 -7.70 15.02 -17.30
N VAL A 124 -7.74 14.63 -16.03
CA VAL A 124 -6.95 13.48 -15.53
C VAL A 124 -7.36 12.16 -16.22
N GLY A 125 -8.64 12.03 -16.62
CA GLY A 125 -9.14 10.89 -17.39
C GLY A 125 -8.41 10.70 -18.73
N GLN A 126 -8.00 11.78 -19.38
CA GLN A 126 -7.23 11.73 -20.63
C GLN A 126 -5.82 11.16 -20.40
N LEU A 127 -5.27 11.33 -19.17
CA LEU A 127 -3.99 10.76 -18.76
C LEU A 127 -4.07 9.27 -18.38
N GLY A 128 -5.23 8.64 -18.51
CA GLY A 128 -5.46 7.24 -18.13
C GLY A 128 -4.49 6.26 -18.81
N LYS A 129 -4.01 6.55 -20.03
CA LYS A 129 -3.01 5.75 -20.73
C LYS A 129 -1.64 5.78 -20.06
N ILE A 130 -1.31 6.87 -19.35
CA ILE A 130 -0.02 7.08 -18.65
C ILE A 130 -0.13 6.66 -17.19
N LEU A 131 -1.18 7.09 -16.49
CA LEU A 131 -1.37 6.85 -15.06
C LEU A 131 -1.91 5.45 -14.77
N GLY A 132 -2.71 4.88 -15.69
CA GLY A 132 -3.32 3.56 -15.51
C GLY A 132 -2.31 2.42 -15.32
N PRO A 133 -1.34 2.22 -16.23
CA PRO A 133 -0.34 1.17 -16.10
C PRO A 133 0.55 1.32 -14.86
N LYS A 134 0.77 2.56 -14.39
CA LYS A 134 1.52 2.86 -13.16
C LYS A 134 0.70 2.67 -11.88
N GLY A 135 -0.61 2.46 -12.00
CA GLY A 135 -1.51 2.37 -10.84
C GLY A 135 -1.80 3.70 -10.15
N LEU A 136 -1.45 4.83 -10.76
CA LEU A 136 -1.56 6.18 -10.20
C LEU A 136 -2.91 6.86 -10.50
N MET A 137 -3.84 6.18 -11.16
CA MET A 137 -5.13 6.75 -11.52
C MET A 137 -5.98 7.04 -10.27
N PRO A 138 -6.38 8.30 -10.02
CA PRO A 138 -7.22 8.65 -8.88
C PRO A 138 -8.55 7.89 -8.89
N ASN A 139 -9.03 7.51 -7.69
CA ASN A 139 -10.28 6.78 -7.53
C ASN A 139 -11.06 7.30 -6.31
N PRO A 140 -12.37 7.55 -6.44
CA PRO A 140 -13.21 7.97 -5.32
C PRO A 140 -13.24 6.96 -4.15
N LYS A 141 -13.19 5.65 -4.45
CA LYS A 141 -13.21 4.60 -3.41
C LYS A 141 -11.99 4.64 -2.48
N THR A 142 -10.86 5.13 -2.97
CA THR A 142 -9.62 5.27 -2.19
C THR A 142 -9.45 6.67 -1.59
N GLY A 143 -10.43 7.56 -1.81
CA GLY A 143 -10.36 8.94 -1.31
C GLY A 143 -9.28 9.79 -1.98
N THR A 144 -8.76 9.36 -3.14
CA THR A 144 -7.82 10.15 -3.96
C THR A 144 -8.54 11.12 -4.90
N VAL A 145 -9.87 11.03 -4.99
CA VAL A 145 -10.73 12.03 -5.63
C VAL A 145 -11.57 12.67 -4.53
N THR A 146 -11.25 13.90 -4.17
CA THR A 146 -11.90 14.62 -3.07
C THR A 146 -11.90 16.13 -3.31
N PRO A 147 -12.94 16.86 -2.87
CA PRO A 147 -12.89 18.32 -2.85
C PRO A 147 -11.92 18.88 -1.79
N ASN A 148 -11.73 18.17 -0.67
CA ASN A 148 -10.85 18.57 0.42
C ASN A 148 -9.44 18.03 0.21
N VAL A 149 -8.70 18.64 -0.68
CA VAL A 149 -7.39 18.16 -1.12
C VAL A 149 -6.35 18.26 -0.01
N GLY A 150 -6.33 19.36 0.75
CA GLY A 150 -5.36 19.57 1.83
C GLY A 150 -5.38 18.44 2.86
N LYS A 151 -6.56 18.07 3.36
CA LYS A 151 -6.72 16.95 4.30
C LYS A 151 -6.28 15.62 3.71
N ALA A 152 -6.60 15.36 2.43
CA ALA A 152 -6.20 14.14 1.76
C ALA A 152 -4.66 14.03 1.67
N VAL A 153 -3.97 15.10 1.28
CA VAL A 153 -2.50 15.15 1.24
C VAL A 153 -1.89 14.84 2.60
N GLU A 154 -2.42 15.45 3.67
CA GLU A 154 -1.95 15.16 5.03
C GLU A 154 -2.16 13.71 5.43
N ASP A 155 -3.35 13.14 5.18
CA ASP A 155 -3.68 11.75 5.52
C ASP A 155 -2.72 10.77 4.83
N PHE A 156 -2.45 10.97 3.53
CA PHE A 156 -1.51 10.11 2.80
C PHE A 156 -0.07 10.28 3.28
N LYS A 157 0.36 11.50 3.63
CA LYS A 157 1.68 11.75 4.24
C LYS A 157 1.80 11.14 5.64
N LYS A 158 0.71 11.07 6.40
CA LYS A 158 0.67 10.42 7.72
C LYS A 158 0.69 8.89 7.65
N GLY A 159 0.60 8.29 6.46
CA GLY A 159 0.70 6.83 6.29
C GLY A 159 -0.59 6.14 5.86
N LYS A 160 -1.50 6.86 5.21
CA LYS A 160 -2.63 6.23 4.54
C LYS A 160 -2.15 5.48 3.31
N VAL A 161 -2.47 4.18 3.22
CA VAL A 161 -2.04 3.29 2.14
C VAL A 161 -3.26 2.68 1.45
N GLU A 162 -3.20 2.54 0.13
CA GLU A 162 -4.23 1.83 -0.64
C GLU A 162 -4.04 0.32 -0.51
N ILE A 163 -5.13 -0.38 -0.23
CA ILE A 163 -5.23 -1.83 -0.25
C ILE A 163 -6.00 -2.23 -1.49
N LYS A 164 -5.38 -3.10 -2.30
CA LYS A 164 -5.98 -3.64 -3.51
C LYS A 164 -5.62 -5.12 -3.64
N ASN A 165 -6.59 -5.97 -3.98
CA ASN A 165 -6.32 -7.35 -4.31
C ASN A 165 -5.73 -7.49 -5.71
N ASP A 166 -4.91 -8.49 -5.92
CA ASP A 166 -4.44 -8.92 -7.23
C ASP A 166 -5.46 -9.84 -7.94
N LYS A 167 -5.12 -10.32 -9.13
CA LYS A 167 -5.97 -11.23 -9.92
C LYS A 167 -6.15 -12.62 -9.27
N LEU A 168 -5.37 -12.96 -8.28
CA LEU A 168 -5.41 -14.24 -7.56
C LEU A 168 -6.09 -14.10 -6.18
N GLY A 169 -6.55 -12.89 -5.82
CA GLY A 169 -7.17 -12.63 -4.52
C GLY A 169 -6.15 -12.34 -3.41
N ASN A 170 -4.88 -12.07 -3.75
CA ASN A 170 -3.90 -11.71 -2.75
C ASN A 170 -3.84 -10.19 -2.57
N VAL A 171 -3.51 -9.77 -1.35
CA VAL A 171 -3.26 -8.37 -0.98
C VAL A 171 -1.82 -8.26 -0.49
N HIS A 172 -1.10 -7.27 -0.99
CA HIS A 172 0.28 -6.99 -0.62
C HIS A 172 0.39 -5.53 -0.15
N LEU A 173 1.00 -5.33 1.01
CA LEU A 173 1.30 -3.98 1.47
C LEU A 173 2.49 -3.96 2.42
N SER A 174 3.16 -2.80 2.49
CA SER A 174 4.23 -2.54 3.45
C SER A 174 3.64 -1.96 4.73
N ILE A 175 3.95 -2.58 5.88
CA ILE A 175 3.48 -2.17 7.21
C ILE A 175 4.47 -1.27 7.95
N GLY A 176 5.70 -1.15 7.47
CA GLY A 176 6.72 -0.31 8.06
C GLY A 176 8.13 -0.70 7.65
N LYS A 177 9.11 -0.19 8.37
CA LYS A 177 10.54 -0.45 8.19
C LYS A 177 11.07 -1.34 9.32
N VAL A 178 12.19 -2.03 9.06
CA VAL A 178 12.90 -2.82 10.09
C VAL A 178 13.35 -1.96 11.27
N SER A 179 13.63 -0.68 11.03
CA SER A 179 13.97 0.30 12.06
C SER A 179 12.85 0.60 13.07
N PHE A 180 11.58 0.32 12.74
CA PHE A 180 10.44 0.53 13.64
C PHE A 180 10.50 -0.45 14.81
N THR A 181 9.85 -0.08 15.94
CA THR A 181 9.71 -1.00 17.06
C THR A 181 8.80 -2.18 16.70
N ALA A 182 8.93 -3.31 17.39
CA ALA A 182 8.05 -4.46 17.14
C ALA A 182 6.59 -4.14 17.52
N GLU A 183 6.38 -3.26 18.52
CA GLU A 183 5.07 -2.80 18.96
C GLU A 183 4.39 -1.92 17.91
N ASP A 184 5.14 -0.99 17.29
CA ASP A 184 4.63 -0.14 16.21
C ASP A 184 4.20 -0.96 14.99
N LEU A 185 5.03 -1.94 14.61
CA LEU A 185 4.73 -2.84 13.50
C LEU A 185 3.52 -3.71 13.78
N LYS A 186 3.39 -4.19 15.04
CA LYS A 186 2.23 -4.96 15.47
C LYS A 186 0.96 -4.12 15.39
N THR A 187 0.98 -2.90 15.91
CA THR A 187 -0.16 -1.98 15.86
C THR A 187 -0.59 -1.69 14.42
N ASN A 188 0.37 -1.45 13.54
CA ASN A 188 0.10 -1.26 12.11
C ASN A 188 -0.52 -2.53 11.48
N LEU A 189 0.01 -3.71 11.81
CA LEU A 189 -0.48 -4.98 11.28
C LEU A 189 -1.90 -5.30 11.77
N ASP A 190 -2.19 -5.05 13.05
CA ASP A 190 -3.51 -5.25 13.65
C ASP A 190 -4.56 -4.37 12.96
N GLU A 191 -4.23 -3.10 12.66
CA GLU A 191 -5.14 -2.21 11.93
C GLU A 191 -5.38 -2.70 10.49
N VAL A 192 -4.34 -3.18 9.82
CA VAL A 192 -4.48 -3.78 8.47
C VAL A 192 -5.40 -4.99 8.50
N ILE A 193 -5.23 -5.90 9.46
CA ILE A 193 -6.08 -7.09 9.62
C ILE A 193 -7.54 -6.66 9.89
N ALA A 194 -7.75 -5.67 10.75
CA ALA A 194 -9.08 -5.15 11.06
C ALA A 194 -9.76 -4.57 9.82
N VAL A 195 -9.04 -3.76 9.01
CA VAL A 195 -9.59 -3.16 7.78
C VAL A 195 -9.90 -4.25 6.73
N ILE A 196 -9.01 -5.22 6.53
CA ILE A 196 -9.24 -6.33 5.59
C ILE A 196 -10.46 -7.15 6.04
N THR A 197 -10.58 -7.43 7.33
CA THR A 197 -11.72 -8.19 7.86
C THR A 197 -13.05 -7.45 7.68
N ARG A 198 -13.07 -6.12 7.90
CA ARG A 198 -14.24 -5.27 7.64
C ARG A 198 -14.60 -5.19 6.16
N ALA A 199 -13.60 -5.26 5.28
CA ALA A 199 -13.79 -5.20 3.84
C ALA A 199 -14.27 -6.52 3.22
N LYS A 200 -14.54 -7.56 4.03
CA LYS A 200 -15.05 -8.84 3.54
C LYS A 200 -16.35 -8.66 2.77
N PRO A 201 -16.42 -9.05 1.48
CA PRO A 201 -17.67 -9.00 0.70
C PRO A 201 -18.70 -9.98 1.27
N ALA A 202 -19.98 -9.59 1.25
CA ALA A 202 -21.08 -10.46 1.70
C ALA A 202 -21.24 -11.74 0.83
N SER A 203 -20.79 -11.68 -0.42
CA SER A 203 -20.81 -12.80 -1.38
C SER A 203 -19.72 -13.84 -1.10
N SER A 204 -18.65 -13.48 -0.39
CA SER A 204 -17.53 -14.39 -0.11
C SER A 204 -17.95 -15.52 0.84
N LYS A 205 -17.86 -16.75 0.34
CA LYS A 205 -18.20 -17.99 1.07
C LYS A 205 -16.92 -18.67 1.56
N GLY A 206 -16.99 -19.26 2.76
CA GLY A 206 -15.89 -20.04 3.33
C GLY A 206 -14.86 -19.19 4.07
N GLU A 207 -13.62 -19.68 4.16
CA GLU A 207 -12.52 -19.03 4.84
C GLU A 207 -12.04 -17.83 4.03
N TYR A 208 -12.17 -16.63 4.64
CA TYR A 208 -11.84 -15.38 3.97
C TYR A 208 -10.35 -15.10 3.93
N ILE A 209 -9.65 -15.21 5.06
CA ILE A 209 -8.19 -15.08 5.14
C ILE A 209 -7.58 -16.48 5.21
N LYS A 210 -7.06 -16.97 4.10
CA LYS A 210 -6.49 -18.33 3.99
C LYS A 210 -5.12 -18.43 4.61
N SER A 211 -4.27 -17.44 4.36
CA SER A 211 -2.92 -17.40 4.91
C SER A 211 -2.39 -15.97 4.95
N VAL A 212 -1.51 -15.71 5.91
CA VAL A 212 -0.77 -14.46 6.05
C VAL A 212 0.71 -14.76 6.13
N HIS A 213 1.48 -13.99 5.40
CA HIS A 213 2.92 -14.10 5.36
C HIS A 213 3.55 -12.73 5.56
N LEU A 214 4.57 -12.68 6.41
CA LEU A 214 5.44 -11.52 6.59
C LEU A 214 6.78 -11.78 5.94
N SER A 215 7.37 -10.76 5.34
CA SER A 215 8.72 -10.84 4.79
C SER A 215 9.40 -9.48 4.84
N THR A 216 10.72 -9.48 4.99
CA THR A 216 11.52 -8.30 4.71
C THR A 216 11.83 -8.22 3.22
N THR A 217 12.29 -7.06 2.74
CA THR A 217 12.54 -6.81 1.31
C THR A 217 13.44 -7.88 0.68
N MET A 218 14.47 -8.32 1.38
CA MET A 218 15.47 -9.30 0.88
C MET A 218 15.41 -10.64 1.61
N GLY A 219 14.58 -10.76 2.64
CA GLY A 219 14.47 -11.95 3.48
C GLY A 219 13.46 -12.97 2.99
N PRO A 220 13.48 -14.18 3.56
CA PRO A 220 12.43 -15.17 3.35
C PRO A 220 11.15 -14.80 4.10
N SER A 221 10.04 -15.41 3.67
CA SER A 221 8.74 -15.17 4.29
C SER A 221 8.52 -16.08 5.51
N VAL A 222 7.84 -15.54 6.52
CA VAL A 222 7.36 -16.23 7.72
C VAL A 222 5.85 -16.36 7.64
N SER A 223 5.33 -17.57 7.88
CA SER A 223 3.88 -17.79 7.96
C SER A 223 3.36 -17.36 9.33
N VAL A 224 2.25 -16.62 9.34
CA VAL A 224 1.65 -16.06 10.55
C VAL A 224 0.33 -16.75 10.87
N ASP A 225 0.11 -17.02 12.15
CA ASP A 225 -1.19 -17.42 12.67
C ASP A 225 -1.92 -16.16 13.19
N ILE A 226 -3.11 -15.88 12.62
CA ILE A 226 -3.92 -14.71 13.00
C ILE A 226 -4.78 -15.01 14.23
N ASN A 227 -4.96 -16.29 14.56
CA ASN A 227 -5.84 -16.72 15.64
C ASN A 227 -5.10 -16.94 16.97
N SER A 228 -3.79 -16.67 17.01
CA SER A 228 -2.95 -16.85 18.21
C SER A 228 -2.71 -15.53 18.93
#